data_69409eb58d3d769d131f539efe8a87a0
#
_entry.id   69409eb58d3d769d131f539efe8a87a0
#
_cell.length_a   1.000
_cell.length_b   1.000
_cell.length_c   1.000
_cell.angle_alpha   90.00
_cell.angle_beta   90.00
_cell.angle_gamma   90.00
#
_symmetry.space_group_name_H-M   'P 1'
#
loop_
_entity.id
_entity.type
_entity.pdbx_description
1 polymer ?
#
loop_
_entity_poly.entity_id
_entity_poly.type
_entity_poly.pdbx_seq_one_letter_code
_entity_poly.pdbx_strand_id
1 'polypeptide(L)' 'MPSIEILHEARQLHGVSDRLDSLADQHPKVSEVLIGISGSVRNTATLLEVLVATKITPFDGLDPANA' A
#
# COMPACT_ATOMS: atom_id res chain seq x y z
N MET A 1 3.97 -0.29 -19.57
CA MET A 1 4.09 -0.38 -18.14
C MET A 1 2.94 -1.17 -17.57
N PRO A 2 3.21 -2.26 -16.95
CA PRO A 2 2.15 -3.13 -16.47
C PRO A 2 1.46 -2.60 -15.22
N SER A 3 0.60 -1.64 -15.41
CA SER A 3 -0.14 -1.07 -14.29
C SER A 3 -0.94 -2.11 -13.55
N ILE A 4 -1.46 -3.09 -14.29
CA ILE A 4 -2.22 -4.15 -13.67
C ILE A 4 -1.37 -4.96 -12.70
N GLU A 5 -0.11 -5.18 -13.06
CA GLU A 5 0.77 -5.93 -12.18
C GLU A 5 1.04 -5.16 -10.90
N ILE A 6 1.20 -3.85 -11.02
CA ILE A 6 1.41 -3.03 -9.84
C ILE A 6 0.18 -3.03 -8.95
N LEU A 7 -1.00 -2.90 -9.56
CA LEU A 7 -2.24 -2.94 -8.79
C LEU A 7 -2.43 -4.30 -8.13
N HIS A 8 -2.01 -5.35 -8.81
CA HIS A 8 -2.08 -6.69 -8.24
C HIS A 8 -1.23 -6.78 -6.98
N GLU A 9 -0.02 -6.24 -7.04
CA GLU A 9 0.83 -6.24 -5.86
C GLU A 9 0.24 -5.41 -4.73
N ALA A 10 -0.33 -4.27 -5.07
CA ALA A 10 -0.96 -3.44 -4.05
C ALA A 10 -2.08 -4.21 -3.36
N ARG A 11 -2.86 -4.95 -4.15
CA ARG A 11 -3.95 -5.74 -3.59
C ARG A 11 -3.42 -6.83 -2.67
N GLN A 12 -2.32 -7.45 -3.05
CA GLN A 12 -1.72 -8.46 -2.19
C GLN A 12 -1.23 -7.87 -0.89
N LEU A 13 -0.68 -6.67 -0.94
CA LEU A 13 -0.24 -6.01 0.28
C LEU A 13 -1.41 -5.68 1.19
N HIS A 14 -2.54 -5.29 0.63
CA HIS A 14 -3.73 -5.08 1.45
C HIS A 14 -4.13 -6.38 2.14
N GLY A 15 -4.01 -7.50 1.43
CA GLY A 15 -4.30 -8.80 2.04
C GLY A 15 -3.33 -9.13 3.16
N VAL A 16 -2.05 -8.80 2.98
CA VAL A 16 -1.07 -9.01 4.04
C VAL A 16 -1.42 -8.17 5.26
N SER A 17 -1.79 -6.91 5.04
CA SER A 17 -2.18 -6.04 6.14
C SER A 17 -3.37 -6.62 6.90
N ASP A 18 -4.37 -7.14 6.20
CA ASP A 18 -5.53 -7.76 6.84
C ASP A 18 -5.12 -8.96 7.68
N ARG A 19 -4.21 -9.76 7.17
CA ARG A 19 -3.74 -10.92 7.91
C ARG A 19 -2.94 -10.52 9.14
N LEU A 20 -2.18 -9.45 9.02
CA LEU A 20 -1.43 -8.95 10.17
C LEU A 20 -2.38 -8.44 11.25
N ASP A 21 -3.46 -7.79 10.85
CA ASP A 21 -4.45 -7.34 11.81
C ASP A 21 -5.08 -8.53 12.54
N SER A 22 -5.36 -9.61 11.82
CA SER A 22 -5.90 -10.80 12.45
C SER A 22 -4.91 -11.42 13.41
N LEU A 23 -3.63 -11.44 13.03
CA LEU A 23 -2.61 -11.97 13.92
C LEU A 23 -2.48 -11.13 15.17
N ALA A 24 -2.65 -9.82 15.03
CA ALA A 24 -2.60 -8.94 16.19
C ALA A 24 -3.66 -9.30 17.20
N ASP A 25 -4.85 -9.66 16.73
CA ASP A 25 -5.92 -10.08 17.61
C ASP A 25 -5.57 -11.38 18.34
N GLN A 26 -4.81 -12.24 17.70
CA GLN A 26 -4.48 -13.54 18.26
C GLN A 26 -3.25 -13.52 19.14
N HIS A 27 -2.45 -12.48 19.06
CA HIS A 27 -1.18 -12.43 19.79
C HIS A 27 -1.04 -11.11 20.53
N PRO A 28 -1.75 -10.99 21.66
CA PRO A 28 -1.79 -9.72 22.39
C PRO A 28 -0.45 -9.14 22.75
N LYS A 29 0.55 -9.98 22.96
CA LYS A 29 1.84 -9.47 23.39
C LYS A 29 2.54 -8.64 22.33
N VAL A 30 2.24 -8.91 21.09
CA VAL A 30 2.86 -8.18 19.98
C VAL A 30 1.84 -7.44 19.15
N SER A 31 0.63 -7.31 19.67
CA SER A 31 -0.47 -6.73 18.92
C SER A 31 -0.16 -5.33 18.43
N GLU A 32 0.35 -4.47 19.29
CA GLU A 32 0.63 -3.09 18.89
C GLU A 32 1.67 -3.04 17.78
N VAL A 33 2.68 -3.89 17.89
CA VAL A 33 3.72 -3.91 16.87
C VAL A 33 3.15 -4.39 15.54
N LEU A 34 2.32 -5.43 15.60
CA LEU A 34 1.73 -5.98 14.38
C LEU A 34 0.80 -4.96 13.72
N ILE A 35 0.05 -4.22 14.52
CA ILE A 35 -0.84 -3.21 13.96
C ILE A 35 -0.04 -2.10 13.32
N GLY A 36 1.08 -1.70 13.94
CA GLY A 36 1.93 -0.69 13.33
C GLY A 36 2.51 -1.15 12.01
N ILE A 37 2.96 -2.41 11.97
CA ILE A 37 3.50 -2.96 10.73
C ILE A 37 2.40 -3.07 9.68
N SER A 38 1.21 -3.50 10.09
CA SER A 38 0.08 -3.59 9.18
C SER A 38 -0.23 -2.24 8.56
N GLY A 39 -0.20 -1.19 9.37
CA GLY A 39 -0.42 0.16 8.86
C GLY A 39 0.61 0.57 7.84
N SER A 40 1.87 0.21 8.07
CA SER A 40 2.94 0.53 7.12
C SER A 40 2.74 -0.22 5.81
N VAL A 41 2.34 -1.49 5.89
CA VAL A 41 2.09 -2.27 4.70
C VAL A 41 0.92 -1.67 3.91
N ARG A 42 -0.14 -1.28 4.60
CA ARG A 42 -1.30 -0.68 3.96
C ARG A 42 -0.91 0.64 3.30
N ASN A 43 -0.08 1.41 3.96
CA ASN A 43 0.38 2.67 3.39
C ASN A 43 1.17 2.42 2.12
N THR A 44 2.02 1.40 2.12
CA THR A 44 2.79 1.06 0.93
C THR A 44 1.86 0.66 -0.21
N ALA A 45 0.82 -0.11 0.09
CA ALA A 45 -0.15 -0.50 -0.92
C ALA A 45 -0.82 0.74 -1.52
N THR A 46 -1.19 1.68 -0.68
CA THR A 46 -1.82 2.90 -1.14
C THR A 46 -0.87 3.70 -2.03
N LEU A 47 0.40 3.75 -1.67
CA LEU A 47 1.37 4.45 -2.48
C LEU A 47 1.50 3.82 -3.87
N LEU A 48 1.43 2.50 -3.95
CA LEU A 48 1.46 1.85 -5.25
C LEU A 48 0.23 2.22 -6.07
N GLU A 49 -0.91 2.30 -5.42
CA GLU A 49 -2.13 2.68 -6.12
C GLU A 49 -2.06 4.11 -6.62
N VAL A 50 -1.50 4.99 -5.81
CA VAL A 50 -1.32 6.37 -6.22
C VAL A 50 -0.35 6.46 -7.39
N LEU A 51 0.71 5.68 -7.33
CA LEU A 51 1.66 5.65 -8.43
C LEU A 51 0.98 5.29 -9.74
N VAL A 52 0.15 4.25 -9.73
CA VAL A 52 -0.55 3.83 -10.92
C VAL A 52 -1.50 4.92 -11.39
N ALA A 53 -2.23 5.52 -10.47
CA ALA A 53 -3.18 6.56 -10.83
C ALA A 53 -2.49 7.75 -11.47
N THR A 54 -1.35 8.13 -10.93
CA THR A 54 -0.66 9.30 -11.47
C THR A 54 0.03 8.99 -12.80
N LYS A 55 0.41 7.74 -13.00
CA LYS A 55 1.02 7.39 -14.28
C LYS A 55 -0.02 7.30 -15.38
N ILE A 56 -1.22 6.93 -15.01
CA ILE A 56 -2.26 6.78 -16.00
C ILE A 56 -2.83 8.10 -16.43
N THR A 57 -2.97 9.03 -15.49
CA THR A 57 -3.50 10.32 -15.83
C THR A 57 -2.41 11.16 -16.46
N PRO A 58 -2.73 11.84 -17.51
CA PRO A 58 -1.75 12.67 -18.17
C PRO A 58 -1.61 14.01 -17.47
N PHE A 59 -0.92 14.01 -16.38
CA PHE A 59 -0.76 15.25 -15.73
C PHE A 59 0.69 15.58 -15.58
N ASP A 60 1.34 15.55 -16.68
CA ASP A 60 2.73 15.84 -16.72
C ASP A 60 3.04 17.16 -16.09
N GLY A 61 2.11 18.05 -16.20
CA GLY A 61 2.32 19.33 -15.64
C GLY A 61 2.45 19.31 -14.16
N LEU A 62 2.07 18.21 -13.57
CA LEU A 62 2.17 18.10 -12.14
C LEU A 62 3.46 17.52 -11.70
N ASP A 63 4.32 17.27 -12.61
CA ASP A 63 5.60 16.72 -12.27
C ASP A 63 6.22 17.61 -11.23
N PRO A 64 6.43 17.10 -10.05
CA PRO A 64 6.98 17.93 -8.99
C PRO A 64 8.37 18.40 -9.30
N ALA A 65 9.03 17.71 -10.13
CA ALA A 65 10.36 18.14 -10.49
C ALA A 65 10.30 19.42 -11.26
N ASN A 66 9.18 19.67 -11.87
CA ASN A 66 9.00 20.88 -12.60
C ASN A 66 8.41 21.94 -11.77
N ALA A 67 7.90 21.53 -10.70
CA ALA A 67 7.17 22.50 -9.93
C ALA A 67 8.11 23.50 -9.34
#